data_f35655bfca32ae3547e281d65d20a60c
#
_entry.id   f35655bfca32ae3547e281d65d20a60c
#
_cell.length_a   1.000
_cell.length_b   1.000
_cell.length_c   1.000
_cell.angle_alpha   90.00
_cell.angle_beta   90.00
_cell.angle_gamma   90.00
#
_symmetry.space_group_name_H-M   'P 1'
#
loop_
_entity.id
_entity.type
_entity.pdbx_description
1 polymer ?
#
loop_
_entity_poly.entity_id
_entity_poly.type
_entity_poly.pdbx_seq_one_letter_code
_entity_poly.pdbx_strand_id
1 'polypeptide(L)'
;MKQCITVDEQIALLKNHGVSFDLMSEAEAREFLYSRSYFFKIKSYERNYTRIEKDRSYTYSGLDFGHLVELSYIDFTLSRICLSLALSTEHFLKVRLNQLIMNDPKPDLSEVLVRRILNGDTSSIRSNPYTEDMWVACDGNPSIWHLWELLPLNEHIRLYSSYFDYRGESAPFAHLLLIVRKLRNAVSHGNCLLADVSRPSEQRRQSGGQKYDKEVTLAALRMCEVSPRRNSGKKKALNEALDRLVVNNFAAALLC
;
A
#
# COMPACT_ATOMS: atom_id res chain seq x y z
N MET A 1 2.27 31.34 -3.08
CA MET A 1 1.49 30.12 -3.42
C MET A 1 1.76 29.81 -4.89
N LYS A 2 2.19 28.60 -5.26
CA LYS A 2 2.35 28.25 -6.69
C LYS A 2 0.97 28.09 -7.32
N GLN A 3 0.74 28.76 -8.44
CA GLN A 3 -0.51 28.63 -9.20
C GLN A 3 -0.60 27.24 -9.85
N CYS A 4 -1.82 26.77 -10.06
CA CYS A 4 -2.08 25.57 -10.85
C CYS A 4 -1.75 25.88 -12.31
N ILE A 5 -0.98 25.02 -12.96
CA ILE A 5 -0.62 25.17 -14.37
C ILE A 5 -1.65 24.49 -15.27
N THR A 6 -1.95 25.11 -16.40
CA THR A 6 -2.88 24.57 -17.42
C THR A 6 -2.31 23.28 -18.05
N VAL A 7 -3.15 22.50 -18.72
CA VAL A 7 -2.71 21.27 -19.41
C VAL A 7 -1.69 21.59 -20.51
N ASP A 8 -1.84 22.75 -21.21
CA ASP A 8 -0.87 23.18 -22.20
C ASP A 8 0.50 23.52 -21.59
N GLU A 9 0.51 24.17 -20.44
CA GLU A 9 1.73 24.42 -19.68
C GLU A 9 2.37 23.12 -19.16
N GLN A 10 1.56 22.11 -18.78
CA GLN A 10 2.04 20.79 -18.40
C GLN A 10 2.73 20.08 -19.56
N ILE A 11 2.14 20.11 -20.75
CA ILE A 11 2.74 19.57 -21.98
C ILE A 11 4.03 20.28 -22.34
N ALA A 12 4.02 21.62 -22.30
CA ALA A 12 5.23 22.42 -22.55
C ALA A 12 6.35 22.08 -21.56
N LEU A 13 6.04 21.88 -20.29
CA LEU A 13 7.01 21.49 -19.27
C LEU A 13 7.61 20.10 -19.56
N LEU A 14 6.81 19.13 -19.98
CA LEU A 14 7.28 17.79 -20.35
C LEU A 14 8.23 17.87 -21.56
N LYS A 15 7.86 18.63 -22.58
CA LYS A 15 8.71 18.85 -23.78
C LYS A 15 10.04 19.50 -23.41
N ASN A 16 10.04 20.50 -22.54
CA ASN A 16 11.25 21.16 -22.05
C ASN A 16 12.18 20.19 -21.28
N HIS A 17 11.62 19.13 -20.71
CA HIS A 17 12.40 18.07 -20.08
C HIS A 17 12.74 16.92 -21.04
N GLY A 18 12.53 17.09 -22.35
CA GLY A 18 12.90 16.10 -23.37
C GLY A 18 11.96 14.88 -23.44
N VAL A 19 10.73 15.00 -22.95
CA VAL A 19 9.72 13.96 -23.13
C VAL A 19 9.17 14.04 -24.56
N SER A 20 9.22 12.95 -25.30
CA SER A 20 8.63 12.84 -26.64
C SER A 20 7.13 12.46 -26.57
N PHE A 21 6.47 12.60 -27.70
CA PHE A 21 5.05 12.28 -27.90
C PHE A 21 4.86 11.45 -29.18
N ASP A 22 5.74 10.47 -29.39
CA ASP A 22 5.75 9.63 -30.57
C ASP A 22 4.81 8.44 -30.42
N LEU A 23 4.72 7.87 -29.20
CA LEU A 23 3.82 6.75 -28.87
C LEU A 23 2.41 7.22 -28.55
N MET A 24 2.27 8.44 -28.05
CA MET A 24 1.01 9.09 -27.76
C MET A 24 1.09 10.55 -28.19
N SER A 25 0.23 10.95 -29.11
CA SER A 25 0.22 12.34 -29.63
C SER A 25 -0.05 13.36 -28.53
N GLU A 26 0.39 14.62 -28.75
CA GLU A 26 0.12 15.71 -27.78
C GLU A 26 -1.40 15.93 -27.55
N ALA A 27 -2.24 15.68 -28.55
CA ALA A 27 -3.68 15.81 -28.41
C ALA A 27 -4.26 14.75 -27.48
N GLU A 28 -3.81 13.50 -27.63
CA GLU A 28 -4.19 12.40 -26.73
C GLU A 28 -3.63 12.61 -25.32
N ALA A 29 -2.42 13.13 -25.20
CA ALA A 29 -1.81 13.45 -23.90
C ALA A 29 -2.59 14.56 -23.17
N ARG A 30 -3.07 15.60 -23.88
CA ARG A 30 -3.96 16.63 -23.32
C ARG A 30 -5.24 16.02 -22.79
N GLU A 31 -5.90 15.21 -23.60
CA GLU A 31 -7.15 14.55 -23.21
C GLU A 31 -6.92 13.65 -21.98
N PHE A 32 -5.81 12.90 -21.95
CA PHE A 32 -5.45 12.04 -20.82
C PHE A 32 -5.23 12.84 -19.53
N LEU A 33 -4.48 13.94 -19.59
CA LEU A 33 -4.19 14.79 -18.43
C LEU A 33 -5.42 15.59 -17.96
N TYR A 34 -6.35 15.86 -18.87
CA TYR A 34 -7.59 16.56 -18.54
C TYR A 34 -8.64 15.64 -17.90
N SER A 35 -8.79 14.40 -18.42
CA SER A 35 -9.92 13.55 -18.08
C SER A 35 -9.60 12.30 -17.27
N ARG A 36 -8.35 11.79 -17.33
CA ARG A 36 -8.00 10.46 -16.79
C ARG A 36 -6.98 10.45 -15.68
N SER A 37 -6.09 11.43 -15.62
CA SER A 37 -5.07 11.50 -14.57
C SER A 37 -4.60 12.93 -14.34
N TYR A 38 -4.08 13.20 -13.16
CA TYR A 38 -3.51 14.50 -12.84
C TYR A 38 -1.98 14.50 -13.04
N PHE A 39 -1.48 15.62 -13.50
CA PHE A 39 -0.08 15.81 -13.90
C PHE A 39 0.95 15.32 -12.88
N PHE A 40 0.74 15.63 -11.60
CA PHE A 40 1.70 15.27 -10.56
C PHE A 40 1.88 13.76 -10.41
N LYS A 41 0.80 12.97 -10.60
CA LYS A 41 0.85 11.51 -10.59
C LYS A 41 1.67 10.98 -11.75
N ILE A 42 1.38 11.43 -12.97
CA ILE A 42 2.10 11.01 -14.18
C ILE A 42 3.58 11.40 -14.10
N LYS A 43 3.86 12.63 -13.68
CA LYS A 43 5.22 13.13 -13.48
C LYS A 43 6.03 12.32 -12.46
N SER A 44 5.40 11.66 -11.51
CA SER A 44 6.14 10.85 -10.53
C SER A 44 6.87 9.66 -11.15
N TYR A 45 6.37 9.12 -12.27
CA TYR A 45 7.00 8.00 -12.98
C TYR A 45 8.25 8.39 -13.77
N GLU A 46 8.47 9.68 -14.06
CA GLU A 46 9.72 10.18 -14.67
C GLU A 46 10.96 9.77 -13.88
N ARG A 47 10.82 9.51 -12.58
CA ARG A 47 11.91 9.09 -11.68
C ARG A 47 12.54 7.75 -12.06
N ASN A 48 11.85 6.94 -12.86
CA ASN A 48 12.38 5.68 -13.36
C ASN A 48 13.34 5.86 -14.54
N TYR A 49 13.45 7.07 -15.10
CA TYR A 49 14.25 7.36 -16.28
C TYR A 49 15.50 8.16 -15.91
N THR A 50 16.55 7.93 -16.68
CA THR A 50 17.84 8.59 -16.47
C THR A 50 17.73 10.07 -16.82
N ARG A 51 18.11 10.92 -15.87
CA ARG A 51 18.27 12.37 -16.08
C ARG A 51 19.64 12.67 -16.66
N ILE A 52 19.66 13.52 -17.68
CA ILE A 52 20.86 14.11 -18.23
C ILE A 52 20.88 15.57 -17.74
N GLU A 53 21.75 15.85 -16.79
CA GLU A 53 21.92 17.19 -16.24
C GLU A 53 22.66 18.07 -17.26
N LYS A 54 22.17 19.28 -17.49
CA LYS A 54 22.82 20.25 -18.36
C LYS A 54 22.64 21.64 -17.77
N ASP A 55 23.73 22.24 -17.26
CA ASP A 55 23.75 23.51 -16.57
C ASP A 55 22.73 23.58 -15.42
N ARG A 56 21.70 24.42 -15.54
CA ARG A 56 20.63 24.59 -14.54
C ARG A 56 19.34 23.86 -14.91
N SER A 57 19.37 22.98 -15.91
CA SER A 57 18.26 22.24 -16.41
C SER A 57 18.59 20.74 -16.50
N TYR A 58 17.58 19.91 -16.76
CA TYR A 58 17.78 18.49 -17.04
C TYR A 58 16.79 18.04 -18.13
N THR A 59 17.19 16.99 -18.84
CA THR A 59 16.32 16.30 -19.78
C THR A 59 16.32 14.80 -19.48
N TYR A 60 15.30 14.09 -19.93
CA TYR A 60 15.26 12.65 -19.85
C TYR A 60 15.75 12.02 -21.16
N SER A 61 16.44 10.89 -21.05
CA SER A 61 16.86 10.11 -22.22
C SER A 61 15.80 9.07 -22.57
N GLY A 62 15.28 9.13 -23.80
CA GLY A 62 14.38 8.11 -24.36
C GLY A 62 13.03 8.01 -23.62
N LEU A 63 12.58 9.07 -22.99
CA LEU A 63 11.29 9.09 -22.31
C LEU A 63 10.20 9.61 -23.25
N ASP A 64 9.20 8.78 -23.51
CA ASP A 64 7.97 9.16 -24.17
C ASP A 64 6.80 9.26 -23.19
N PHE A 65 5.85 10.15 -23.45
CA PHE A 65 4.68 10.33 -22.60
C PHE A 65 3.84 9.03 -22.52
N GLY A 66 3.75 8.27 -23.60
CA GLY A 66 3.09 6.98 -23.65
C GLY A 66 3.64 5.98 -22.62
N HIS A 67 4.95 5.98 -22.38
CA HIS A 67 5.56 5.15 -21.33
C HIS A 67 5.07 5.51 -19.92
N LEU A 68 4.90 6.82 -19.63
CA LEU A 68 4.38 7.27 -18.34
C LEU A 68 2.93 6.85 -18.14
N VAL A 69 2.13 6.90 -19.21
CA VAL A 69 0.73 6.45 -19.21
C VAL A 69 0.66 4.95 -18.98
N GLU A 70 1.48 4.15 -19.68
CA GLU A 70 1.54 2.71 -19.50
C GLU A 70 1.91 2.34 -18.06
N LEU A 71 2.95 2.97 -17.50
CA LEU A 71 3.32 2.79 -16.10
C LEU A 71 2.17 3.12 -15.15
N SER A 72 1.37 4.14 -15.43
CA SER A 72 0.23 4.49 -14.61
C SER A 72 -0.87 3.42 -14.61
N TYR A 73 -1.11 2.75 -15.73
CA TYR A 73 -2.06 1.63 -15.82
C TYR A 73 -1.55 0.38 -15.09
N ILE A 74 -0.27 0.07 -15.25
CA ILE A 74 0.37 -1.05 -14.54
C ILE A 74 0.31 -0.80 -13.02
N ASP A 75 0.66 0.41 -12.59
CA ASP A 75 0.63 0.81 -11.18
C ASP A 75 -0.78 0.75 -10.58
N PHE A 76 -1.78 1.20 -11.34
CA PHE A 76 -3.18 1.10 -10.92
C PHE A 76 -3.61 -0.36 -10.74
N THR A 77 -3.26 -1.23 -11.66
CA THR A 77 -3.57 -2.67 -11.58
C THR A 77 -2.86 -3.32 -10.40
N LEU A 78 -1.57 -3.03 -10.22
CA LEU A 78 -0.78 -3.50 -9.09
C LEU A 78 -1.37 -3.03 -7.76
N SER A 79 -1.76 -1.76 -7.66
CA SER A 79 -2.36 -1.19 -6.45
C SER A 79 -3.65 -1.91 -6.05
N ARG A 80 -4.50 -2.26 -6.99
CA ARG A 80 -5.74 -3.02 -6.72
C ARG A 80 -5.45 -4.42 -6.18
N ILE A 81 -4.48 -5.12 -6.77
CA ILE A 81 -4.04 -6.43 -6.30
C ILE A 81 -3.50 -6.30 -4.87
N CYS A 82 -2.58 -5.37 -4.63
CA CYS A 82 -1.98 -5.15 -3.33
C CYS A 82 -3.02 -4.78 -2.26
N LEU A 83 -4.05 -4.00 -2.62
CA LEU A 83 -5.13 -3.67 -1.69
C LEU A 83 -5.93 -4.91 -1.30
N SER A 84 -6.32 -5.73 -2.29
CA SER A 84 -7.05 -6.98 -2.04
C SER A 84 -6.27 -7.92 -1.11
N LEU A 85 -4.97 -8.07 -1.35
CA LEU A 85 -4.08 -8.88 -0.53
C LEU A 85 -3.96 -8.35 0.91
N ALA A 86 -3.81 -7.04 1.06
CA ALA A 86 -3.70 -6.41 2.36
C ALA A 86 -4.98 -6.56 3.19
N LEU A 87 -6.15 -6.42 2.57
CA LEU A 87 -7.45 -6.63 3.22
C LEU A 87 -7.65 -8.09 3.63
N SER A 88 -7.25 -9.04 2.77
CA SER A 88 -7.28 -10.47 3.12
C SER A 88 -6.36 -10.77 4.30
N THR A 89 -5.14 -10.20 4.31
CA THR A 89 -4.20 -10.36 5.43
C THR A 89 -4.77 -9.79 6.73
N GLU A 90 -5.42 -8.62 6.67
CA GLU A 90 -6.10 -8.03 7.83
C GLU A 90 -7.19 -8.94 8.38
N HIS A 91 -8.02 -9.50 7.50
CA HIS A 91 -9.06 -10.45 7.91
C HIS A 91 -8.46 -11.70 8.58
N PHE A 92 -7.46 -12.32 7.95
CA PHE A 92 -6.82 -13.51 8.52
C PHE A 92 -6.08 -13.23 9.83
N LEU A 93 -5.52 -12.05 10.01
CA LEU A 93 -4.92 -11.63 11.27
C LEU A 93 -5.98 -11.62 12.40
N LYS A 94 -7.18 -11.07 12.14
CA LYS A 94 -8.30 -11.08 13.08
C LYS A 94 -8.72 -12.52 13.41
N VAL A 95 -8.88 -13.37 12.40
CA VAL A 95 -9.24 -14.79 12.59
C VAL A 95 -8.19 -15.50 13.43
N ARG A 96 -6.90 -15.30 13.13
CA ARG A 96 -5.81 -15.93 13.87
C ARG A 96 -5.76 -15.47 15.33
N LEU A 97 -5.88 -14.18 15.58
CA LEU A 97 -5.93 -13.62 16.93
C LEU A 97 -7.10 -14.23 17.72
N ASN A 98 -8.27 -14.28 17.09
CA ASN A 98 -9.44 -14.89 17.71
C ASN A 98 -9.20 -16.35 18.12
N GLN A 99 -8.59 -17.16 17.22
CA GLN A 99 -8.24 -18.55 17.52
C GLN A 99 -7.23 -18.66 18.66
N LEU A 100 -6.19 -17.82 18.65
CA LEU A 100 -5.15 -17.82 19.69
C LEU A 100 -5.75 -17.49 21.06
N ILE A 101 -6.61 -16.48 21.13
CA ILE A 101 -7.22 -16.05 22.38
C ILE A 101 -8.25 -17.07 22.90
N MET A 102 -9.06 -17.64 22.01
CA MET A 102 -10.07 -18.64 22.40
C MET A 102 -9.44 -19.93 22.94
N ASN A 103 -8.29 -20.32 22.41
CA ASN A 103 -7.61 -21.56 22.78
C ASN A 103 -6.56 -21.36 23.90
N ASP A 104 -6.38 -20.15 24.39
CA ASP A 104 -5.42 -19.89 25.47
C ASP A 104 -6.02 -20.25 26.82
N PRO A 105 -5.33 -21.04 27.65
CA PRO A 105 -5.83 -21.48 28.94
C PRO A 105 -5.87 -20.39 30.03
N LYS A 106 -5.26 -19.22 29.77
CA LYS A 106 -5.19 -18.14 30.76
C LYS A 106 -6.50 -17.34 30.81
N PRO A 107 -7.23 -17.37 31.93
CA PRO A 107 -8.57 -16.80 32.01
C PRO A 107 -8.61 -15.26 31.94
N ASP A 108 -7.51 -14.59 32.33
CA ASP A 108 -7.38 -13.14 32.37
C ASP A 108 -6.86 -12.52 31.07
N LEU A 109 -6.45 -13.35 30.10
CA LEU A 109 -5.83 -12.91 28.84
C LEU A 109 -6.63 -11.83 28.12
N SER A 110 -7.92 -12.07 27.91
CA SER A 110 -8.79 -11.13 27.18
C SER A 110 -8.84 -9.76 27.86
N GLU A 111 -8.95 -9.74 29.19
CA GLU A 111 -8.98 -8.50 29.98
C GLU A 111 -7.65 -7.77 29.89
N VAL A 112 -6.53 -8.47 30.03
CA VAL A 112 -5.19 -7.90 29.92
C VAL A 112 -4.96 -7.28 28.53
N LEU A 113 -5.37 -7.97 27.46
CA LEU A 113 -5.22 -7.47 26.09
C LEU A 113 -6.08 -6.24 25.85
N VAL A 114 -7.34 -6.24 26.28
CA VAL A 114 -8.21 -5.06 26.18
C VAL A 114 -7.60 -3.86 26.92
N ARG A 115 -7.16 -4.05 28.16
CA ARG A 115 -6.51 -2.98 28.94
C ARG A 115 -5.26 -2.43 28.26
N ARG A 116 -4.43 -3.27 27.66
CA ARG A 116 -3.24 -2.82 26.90
C ARG A 116 -3.59 -1.93 25.70
N ILE A 117 -4.71 -2.23 25.03
CA ILE A 117 -5.20 -1.39 23.93
C ILE A 117 -5.73 -0.07 24.45
N LEU A 118 -6.58 -0.09 25.50
CA LEU A 118 -7.22 1.10 26.05
C LEU A 118 -6.26 2.06 26.74
N ASN A 119 -5.15 1.56 27.28
CA ASN A 119 -4.08 2.38 27.85
C ASN A 119 -3.21 3.10 26.81
N GLY A 120 -3.40 2.79 25.49
CA GLY A 120 -2.74 3.50 24.41
C GLY A 120 -3.56 4.66 23.88
N ASP A 121 -3.14 5.19 22.71
CA ASP A 121 -3.91 6.19 22.00
C ASP A 121 -5.17 5.56 21.39
N THR A 122 -6.33 5.92 21.93
CA THR A 122 -7.64 5.44 21.48
C THR A 122 -8.37 6.47 20.60
N SER A 123 -7.75 7.57 20.24
CA SER A 123 -8.38 8.65 19.45
C SER A 123 -8.95 8.14 18.12
N SER A 124 -8.21 7.29 17.41
CA SER A 124 -8.65 6.70 16.15
C SER A 124 -9.82 5.72 16.27
N ILE A 125 -10.04 5.16 17.46
CA ILE A 125 -11.17 4.27 17.77
C ILE A 125 -12.41 5.10 18.06
N ARG A 126 -12.25 6.13 18.91
CA ARG A 126 -13.35 7.00 19.39
C ARG A 126 -13.93 7.90 18.31
N SER A 127 -13.12 8.32 17.34
CA SER A 127 -13.53 9.25 16.28
C SER A 127 -13.86 8.57 14.94
N ASN A 128 -14.05 7.26 14.94
CA ASN A 128 -14.39 6.54 13.71
C ASN A 128 -15.91 6.53 13.50
N PRO A 129 -16.45 7.25 12.50
CA PRO A 129 -17.89 7.36 12.28
C PRO A 129 -18.59 6.03 11.95
N TYR A 130 -17.84 5.03 11.50
CA TYR A 130 -18.40 3.70 11.19
C TYR A 130 -18.57 2.79 12.41
N THR A 131 -17.91 3.11 13.53
CA THR A 131 -17.91 2.29 14.74
C THR A 131 -18.28 3.06 16.00
N GLU A 132 -18.66 4.33 15.84
CA GLU A 132 -19.02 5.23 16.95
C GLU A 132 -20.17 4.65 17.78
N ASP A 133 -21.24 4.19 17.13
CA ASP A 133 -22.39 3.59 17.80
C ASP A 133 -21.98 2.39 18.67
N MET A 134 -21.10 1.54 18.16
CA MET A 134 -20.57 0.39 18.90
C MET A 134 -19.72 0.83 20.09
N TRP A 135 -18.88 1.86 19.92
CA TRP A 135 -18.08 2.43 21.00
C TRP A 135 -18.94 3.00 22.11
N VAL A 136 -19.98 3.76 21.74
CA VAL A 136 -20.96 4.34 22.69
C VAL A 136 -21.72 3.24 23.42
N ALA A 137 -22.18 2.20 22.70
CA ALA A 137 -22.90 1.07 23.27
C ALA A 137 -22.06 0.26 24.29
N CYS A 138 -20.73 0.28 24.17
CA CYS A 138 -19.81 -0.35 25.12
C CYS A 138 -19.48 0.54 26.33
N ASP A 139 -19.99 1.78 26.39
CA ASP A 139 -19.68 2.76 27.44
C ASP A 139 -18.15 2.94 27.65
N GLY A 140 -17.39 2.90 26.56
CA GLY A 140 -15.92 2.97 26.57
C GLY A 140 -15.21 1.76 27.20
N ASN A 141 -15.94 0.68 27.48
CA ASN A 141 -15.41 -0.57 28.04
C ASN A 141 -15.68 -1.77 27.10
N PRO A 142 -15.05 -1.82 25.93
CA PRO A 142 -15.27 -2.89 24.96
C PRO A 142 -14.72 -4.22 25.47
N SER A 143 -15.42 -5.30 25.15
CA SER A 143 -14.84 -6.64 25.28
C SER A 143 -13.86 -6.92 24.15
N ILE A 144 -13.07 -8.01 24.23
CA ILE A 144 -12.17 -8.44 23.17
C ILE A 144 -12.88 -8.62 21.82
N TRP A 145 -14.15 -9.03 21.82
CA TRP A 145 -14.96 -9.22 20.61
C TRP A 145 -15.27 -7.92 19.87
N HIS A 146 -15.50 -6.84 20.61
CA HIS A 146 -15.73 -5.52 20.03
C HIS A 146 -14.47 -4.99 19.35
N LEU A 147 -13.27 -5.39 19.82
CA LEU A 147 -12.01 -4.92 19.25
C LEU A 147 -11.81 -5.38 17.80
N TRP A 148 -12.43 -6.50 17.37
CA TRP A 148 -12.33 -6.95 15.98
C TRP A 148 -12.91 -5.94 14.98
N GLU A 149 -13.92 -5.19 15.39
CA GLU A 149 -14.57 -4.19 14.54
C GLU A 149 -14.08 -2.76 14.83
N LEU A 150 -13.75 -2.47 16.09
CA LEU A 150 -13.32 -1.15 16.51
C LEU A 150 -11.89 -0.79 16.09
N LEU A 151 -10.99 -1.77 15.98
CA LEU A 151 -9.58 -1.50 15.78
C LEU A 151 -9.20 -1.33 14.29
N PRO A 152 -8.40 -0.30 13.94
CA PRO A 152 -7.73 -0.25 12.67
C PRO A 152 -6.57 -1.27 12.60
N LEU A 153 -6.08 -1.57 11.38
CA LEU A 153 -5.04 -2.58 11.14
C LEU A 153 -3.79 -2.42 12.03
N ASN A 154 -3.32 -1.18 12.26
CA ASN A 154 -2.15 -0.97 13.12
C ASN A 154 -2.39 -1.42 14.56
N GLU A 155 -3.60 -1.26 15.07
CA GLU A 155 -3.96 -1.70 16.41
C GLU A 155 -4.17 -3.23 16.47
N HIS A 156 -4.67 -3.86 15.41
CA HIS A 156 -4.68 -5.31 15.32
C HIS A 156 -3.26 -5.90 15.32
N ILE A 157 -2.29 -5.27 14.65
CA ILE A 157 -0.88 -5.68 14.69
C ILE A 157 -0.30 -5.49 16.10
N ARG A 158 -0.66 -4.40 16.79
CA ARG A 158 -0.26 -4.18 18.18
C ARG A 158 -0.87 -5.21 19.11
N LEU A 159 -2.14 -5.53 18.94
CA LEU A 159 -2.82 -6.57 19.72
C LEU A 159 -2.18 -7.94 19.50
N TYR A 160 -1.82 -8.28 18.26
CA TYR A 160 -1.09 -9.49 17.92
C TYR A 160 0.26 -9.58 18.63
N SER A 161 1.05 -8.51 18.59
CA SER A 161 2.33 -8.46 19.33
C SER A 161 2.10 -8.55 20.84
N SER A 162 1.09 -7.88 21.39
CA SER A 162 0.76 -7.92 22.81
C SER A 162 0.35 -9.30 23.32
N TYR A 163 -0.28 -10.12 22.48
CA TYR A 163 -0.60 -11.51 22.79
C TYR A 163 0.69 -12.31 23.04
N PHE A 164 1.65 -12.25 22.11
CA PHE A 164 2.91 -12.98 22.24
C PHE A 164 3.79 -12.44 23.39
N ASP A 165 3.83 -11.12 23.57
CA ASP A 165 4.51 -10.50 24.72
C ASP A 165 3.94 -11.00 26.06
N TYR A 166 2.62 -11.16 26.16
CA TYR A 166 1.98 -11.67 27.37
C TYR A 166 2.39 -13.13 27.66
N ARG A 167 2.70 -13.88 26.60
CA ARG A 167 3.19 -15.26 26.71
C ARG A 167 4.70 -15.35 26.93
N GLY A 168 5.44 -14.24 26.83
CA GLY A 168 6.91 -14.22 26.86
C GLY A 168 7.53 -14.74 25.56
N GLU A 169 6.79 -14.67 24.45
CA GLU A 169 7.18 -15.17 23.13
C GLU A 169 7.35 -14.01 22.14
N SER A 170 8.15 -14.21 21.09
CA SER A 170 8.25 -13.26 19.98
C SER A 170 7.10 -13.46 19.00
N ALA A 171 6.43 -12.38 18.59
CA ALA A 171 5.35 -12.44 17.62
C ALA A 171 5.86 -12.87 16.23
N PRO A 172 5.43 -14.02 15.68
CA PRO A 172 5.84 -14.47 14.36
C PRO A 172 5.41 -13.44 13.29
N PHE A 173 6.25 -13.23 12.28
CA PHE A 173 5.93 -12.37 11.14
C PHE A 173 5.54 -10.91 11.45
N ALA A 174 5.75 -10.41 12.68
CA ALA A 174 5.37 -9.04 13.06
C ALA A 174 5.93 -7.98 12.11
N HIS A 175 7.18 -8.13 11.65
CA HIS A 175 7.81 -7.23 10.68
C HIS A 175 7.11 -7.25 9.31
N LEU A 176 6.61 -8.42 8.85
CA LEU A 176 5.86 -8.52 7.58
C LEU A 176 4.50 -7.86 7.69
N LEU A 177 3.81 -7.98 8.82
CA LEU A 177 2.56 -7.28 9.08
C LEU A 177 2.73 -5.76 9.02
N LEU A 178 3.86 -5.23 9.49
CA LEU A 178 4.18 -3.80 9.36
C LEU A 178 4.40 -3.39 7.88
N ILE A 179 5.00 -4.27 7.06
CA ILE A 179 5.15 -4.05 5.62
C ILE A 179 3.77 -4.04 4.94
N VAL A 180 2.90 -5.01 5.25
CA VAL A 180 1.53 -5.08 4.73
C VAL A 180 0.75 -3.80 5.10
N ARG A 181 0.86 -3.30 6.33
CA ARG A 181 0.24 -2.04 6.76
C ARG A 181 0.72 -0.85 5.91
N LYS A 182 2.05 -0.73 5.71
CA LYS A 182 2.62 0.33 4.87
C LYS A 182 2.10 0.26 3.43
N LEU A 183 2.07 -0.94 2.85
CA LEU A 183 1.57 -1.18 1.50
C LEU A 183 0.08 -0.83 1.40
N ARG A 184 -0.74 -1.33 2.33
CA ARG A 184 -2.19 -1.02 2.41
C ARG A 184 -2.42 0.49 2.45
N ASN A 185 -1.69 1.21 3.29
CA ASN A 185 -1.83 2.66 3.39
C ASN A 185 -1.40 3.36 2.10
N ALA A 186 -0.28 2.95 1.48
CA ALA A 186 0.18 3.51 0.23
C ALA A 186 -0.89 3.37 -0.87
N VAL A 187 -1.44 2.17 -1.07
CA VAL A 187 -2.45 1.93 -2.10
C VAL A 187 -3.79 2.59 -1.80
N SER A 188 -4.21 2.65 -0.55
CA SER A 188 -5.44 3.33 -0.14
C SER A 188 -5.38 4.85 -0.36
N HIS A 189 -4.20 5.44 -0.26
CA HIS A 189 -3.97 6.86 -0.55
C HIS A 189 -3.63 7.15 -2.02
N GLY A 190 -3.70 6.15 -2.89
CA GLY A 190 -3.43 6.31 -4.33
C GLY A 190 -1.98 6.65 -4.65
N ASN A 191 -1.04 6.30 -3.77
CA ASN A 191 0.39 6.53 -3.99
C ASN A 191 0.90 5.69 -5.16
N CYS A 192 1.87 6.22 -5.92
CA CYS A 192 2.49 5.51 -7.04
C CYS A 192 3.47 4.47 -6.52
N LEU A 193 3.15 3.19 -6.63
CA LEU A 193 4.01 2.09 -6.19
C LEU A 193 5.24 1.95 -7.10
N LEU A 194 5.07 2.21 -8.39
CA LEU A 194 6.12 2.06 -9.41
C LEU A 194 6.94 3.34 -9.63
N ALA A 195 6.72 4.40 -8.85
CA ALA A 195 7.59 5.57 -8.92
C ALA A 195 8.97 5.25 -8.33
N ASP A 196 10.04 5.49 -9.11
CA ASP A 196 11.43 5.38 -8.64
C ASP A 196 11.86 3.95 -8.26
N VAL A 197 11.47 2.95 -9.06
CA VAL A 197 11.81 1.54 -8.82
C VAL A 197 13.30 1.26 -9.06
N SER A 198 13.95 2.02 -9.96
CA SER A 198 15.32 1.82 -10.40
C SER A 198 16.39 2.32 -9.44
N ARG A 199 16.04 3.20 -8.47
CA ARG A 199 17.03 3.81 -7.58
C ARG A 199 17.35 2.95 -6.36
N PRO A 200 18.66 2.86 -5.95
CA PRO A 200 19.06 2.25 -4.70
C PRO A 200 18.44 2.94 -3.49
N SER A 201 18.10 2.16 -2.44
CA SER A 201 17.42 2.64 -1.23
C SER A 201 18.14 3.77 -0.48
N GLU A 202 19.45 3.87 -0.60
CA GLU A 202 20.28 4.87 0.08
C GLU A 202 20.12 6.28 -0.52
N GLN A 203 19.95 6.39 -1.84
CA GLN A 203 19.73 7.68 -2.51
C GLN A 203 18.32 8.24 -2.28
N ARG A 204 17.34 7.40 -1.92
CA ARG A 204 15.98 7.83 -1.60
C ARG A 204 15.87 8.60 -0.28
N ARG A 205 16.80 8.39 0.65
CA ARG A 205 16.78 9.04 1.98
C ARG A 205 17.10 10.54 1.93
N GLN A 206 17.77 11.00 0.88
CA GLN A 206 18.23 12.39 0.76
C GLN A 206 17.24 13.34 0.07
N SER A 207 16.22 12.83 -0.62
CA SER A 207 15.36 13.65 -1.50
C SER A 207 14.02 14.06 -0.88
N GLY A 208 13.82 14.03 0.44
CA GLY A 208 12.61 14.60 1.10
C GLY A 208 11.23 14.10 0.58
N GLY A 209 11.22 13.20 -0.39
CA GLY A 209 10.02 12.55 -0.91
C GLY A 209 9.55 11.47 0.05
N GLN A 210 8.25 11.19 0.05
CA GLN A 210 7.67 10.11 0.84
C GLN A 210 8.54 8.85 0.72
N LYS A 211 9.01 8.36 1.85
CA LYS A 211 9.84 7.15 1.96
C LYS A 211 9.02 5.94 1.50
N TYR A 212 9.02 5.68 0.20
CA TYR A 212 8.63 4.36 -0.29
C TYR A 212 9.70 3.39 0.17
N ASP A 213 9.34 2.55 1.11
CA ASP A 213 10.21 1.52 1.58
C ASP A 213 10.45 0.55 0.41
N LYS A 214 11.72 0.39 0.00
CA LYS A 214 12.12 -0.55 -1.06
C LYS A 214 11.56 -1.95 -0.79
N GLU A 215 11.44 -2.32 0.49
CA GLU A 215 10.84 -3.58 0.91
C GLU A 215 9.37 -3.70 0.51
N VAL A 216 8.59 -2.61 0.63
CA VAL A 216 7.17 -2.60 0.22
C VAL A 216 7.04 -2.76 -1.30
N THR A 217 7.86 -2.03 -2.07
CA THR A 217 7.86 -2.14 -3.53
C THR A 217 8.36 -3.51 -3.99
N LEU A 218 9.44 -4.03 -3.38
CA LEU A 218 9.96 -5.36 -3.68
C LEU A 218 9.01 -6.48 -3.26
N ALA A 219 8.31 -6.35 -2.13
CA ALA A 219 7.29 -7.29 -1.71
C ALA A 219 6.12 -7.30 -2.73
N ALA A 220 5.65 -6.13 -3.16
CA ALA A 220 4.62 -6.01 -4.19
C ALA A 220 5.07 -6.62 -5.53
N LEU A 221 6.30 -6.34 -5.97
CA LEU A 221 6.87 -6.92 -7.20
C LEU A 221 7.07 -8.43 -7.09
N ARG A 222 7.56 -8.95 -5.97
CA ARG A 222 7.69 -10.39 -5.73
C ARG A 222 6.36 -11.10 -5.71
N MET A 223 5.30 -10.48 -5.18
CA MET A 223 3.94 -10.99 -5.30
C MET A 223 3.49 -11.10 -6.76
N CYS A 224 4.01 -10.24 -7.65
CA CYS A 224 3.72 -10.29 -9.09
C CYS A 224 4.65 -11.23 -9.87
N GLU A 225 5.91 -11.44 -9.45
CA GLU A 225 6.89 -12.32 -10.12
C GLU A 225 6.55 -13.81 -10.03
N VAL A 226 5.73 -14.22 -9.08
CA VAL A 226 5.24 -15.60 -8.94
C VAL A 226 4.23 -15.97 -10.03
N SER A 227 3.91 -15.07 -10.97
CA SER A 227 3.01 -15.33 -12.08
C SER A 227 3.74 -15.95 -13.28
N PRO A 228 3.32 -17.13 -13.79
CA PRO A 228 3.94 -17.74 -14.97
C PRO A 228 3.68 -16.93 -16.24
N ARG A 229 4.71 -16.86 -17.07
CA ARG A 229 4.77 -16.12 -18.34
C ARG A 229 3.68 -16.51 -19.35
N ARG A 230 3.08 -15.47 -19.97
CA ARG A 230 2.37 -15.41 -21.27
C ARG A 230 1.05 -16.19 -21.47
N ASN A 231 -0.05 -15.48 -21.66
CA ASN A 231 -0.96 -15.41 -22.81
C ASN A 231 -2.31 -14.73 -22.50
N SER A 232 -2.95 -14.13 -23.50
CA SER A 232 -4.08 -13.19 -23.44
C SER A 232 -5.43 -13.70 -22.91
N GLY A 233 -5.56 -14.96 -22.52
CA GLY A 233 -6.72 -15.48 -21.77
C GLY A 233 -6.57 -15.39 -20.25
N LYS A 234 -5.49 -14.80 -19.73
CA LYS A 234 -4.95 -15.03 -18.38
C LYS A 234 -5.22 -13.95 -17.34
N LYS A 235 -5.93 -12.86 -17.66
CA LYS A 235 -6.27 -11.84 -16.65
C LYS A 235 -7.15 -12.43 -15.55
N LYS A 236 -8.08 -13.30 -15.90
CA LYS A 236 -8.96 -14.00 -14.94
C LYS A 236 -8.20 -15.08 -14.19
N ALA A 237 -7.40 -15.89 -14.88
CA ALA A 237 -6.56 -16.92 -14.28
C ALA A 237 -5.45 -16.35 -13.40
N LEU A 238 -4.93 -15.14 -13.70
CA LEU A 238 -3.96 -14.44 -12.85
C LEU A 238 -4.59 -13.97 -11.54
N ASN A 239 -5.78 -13.40 -11.58
CA ASN A 239 -6.51 -13.01 -10.39
C ASN A 239 -6.86 -14.23 -9.52
N GLU A 240 -7.35 -15.32 -10.13
CA GLU A 240 -7.65 -16.55 -9.42
C GLU A 240 -6.40 -17.25 -8.86
N ALA A 241 -5.26 -17.20 -9.57
CA ALA A 241 -3.99 -17.74 -9.08
C ALA A 241 -3.38 -16.90 -7.97
N LEU A 242 -3.48 -15.57 -8.04
CA LEU A 242 -3.07 -14.66 -6.98
C LEU A 242 -3.94 -14.82 -5.73
N ASP A 243 -5.26 -14.91 -5.90
CA ASP A 243 -6.18 -15.18 -4.80
C ASP A 243 -5.85 -16.53 -4.12
N ARG A 244 -5.56 -17.59 -4.88
CA ARG A 244 -5.15 -18.89 -4.35
C ARG A 244 -3.77 -18.87 -3.69
N LEU A 245 -2.82 -18.15 -4.27
CA LEU A 245 -1.42 -18.10 -3.77
C LEU A 245 -1.35 -17.34 -2.45
N VAL A 246 -2.10 -16.26 -2.34
CA VAL A 246 -2.14 -15.41 -1.15
C VAL A 246 -2.94 -16.08 -0.05
N VAL A 247 -4.14 -16.58 -0.36
CA VAL A 247 -4.95 -17.33 0.60
C VAL A 247 -4.20 -18.57 1.09
N ASN A 248 -3.50 -19.31 0.22
CA ASN A 248 -2.80 -20.52 0.64
C ASN A 248 -1.44 -20.27 1.31
N ASN A 249 -0.67 -19.25 0.89
CA ASN A 249 0.67 -19.02 1.48
C ASN A 249 0.64 -18.09 2.69
N PHE A 250 -0.17 -17.02 2.69
CA PHE A 250 -0.30 -16.14 3.85
C PHE A 250 -1.22 -16.75 4.92
N ALA A 251 -2.34 -17.37 4.53
CA ALA A 251 -3.20 -18.07 5.47
C ALA A 251 -2.48 -19.28 6.07
N ALA A 252 -1.76 -20.09 5.28
CA ALA A 252 -0.96 -21.18 5.81
C ALA A 252 0.14 -20.69 6.75
N ALA A 253 0.84 -19.60 6.42
CA ALA A 253 1.88 -19.02 7.29
C ALA A 253 1.31 -18.37 8.57
N LEU A 254 0.06 -17.90 8.57
CA LEU A 254 -0.61 -17.39 9.75
C LEU A 254 -1.34 -18.48 10.56
N LEU A 255 -1.64 -19.63 9.95
CA LEU A 255 -2.35 -20.74 10.57
C LEU A 255 -1.43 -21.84 11.12
N CYS A 256 -0.16 -21.87 10.71
CA CYS A 256 0.91 -22.64 11.36
C CYS A 256 1.57 -21.88 12.47
#